data_3f99402d8cb1a9ebcdd825525ff356a2
#
_entry.id   3f99402d8cb1a9ebcdd825525ff356a2
#
_cell.length_a   1.000
_cell.length_b   1.000
_cell.length_c   1.000
_cell.angle_alpha   90.00
_cell.angle_beta   90.00
_cell.angle_gamma   90.00
#
_symmetry.space_group_name_H-M   'P 1'
#
loop_
_entity.id
_entity.type
_entity.pdbx_description
1 polymer ?
#
loop_
_entity_poly.entity_id
_entity_poly.type
_entity_poly.pdbx_seq_one_letter_code
_entity_poly.pdbx_strand_id
1 'polypeptide(L)'
;MQFRRTSVASVIAFSILSFGAFASDLPPEQLLKKAEAEQKAYLATVKELVDVDTGTGQAPGLKTVSALLVERLKALGAEVTTTPASPSAGDNIVGTLKGSGTRSFLLMVHYDTVFGPGTAEKRPFKQDGERAYGPGVADAKGGVAMILHSLKLLQDQGFKDFGTLTVLFNPDEETGSSGSKKVIAELARQHDYVFSYEPPDKDAVTVATNGINGVLLDVKGKSSHAGSAPEAGRNAAIELAHQMLQLKDLGDPAKGTTVNWTLIKGGEKRNIIPSSASAEADMRYSDLGESDRVIADAQRIVQKKLIDGTEVSVRLEKGRPPLAKNPGSEQLAKTAQTLYGKIGRKIEPIAMRFGTDAGYAYVPGSEKPAVLETMGVVGAGLHADDEYIELSSIAPRLYLTVALIKQLSEAKP
;
A
#
# COMPACT_ATOMS: atom_id res chain seq x y z
N MET A 1 68.65 42.99 -50.17
CA MET A 1 67.25 42.74 -50.42
C MET A 1 66.89 41.43 -49.76
N GLN A 2 66.31 41.42 -48.55
CA GLN A 2 65.88 40.22 -47.83
C GLN A 2 64.35 40.10 -47.90
N PHE A 3 63.87 39.05 -48.51
CA PHE A 3 62.41 38.73 -48.52
C PHE A 3 62.06 37.93 -47.26
N ARG A 4 61.23 38.47 -46.40
CA ARG A 4 60.59 37.81 -45.27
C ARG A 4 59.38 37.03 -45.81
N ARG A 5 59.36 35.70 -45.61
CA ARG A 5 58.18 34.83 -45.82
C ARG A 5 57.37 34.83 -44.52
N THR A 6 56.14 35.35 -44.56
CA THR A 6 55.12 35.23 -43.53
C THR A 6 54.31 33.94 -43.76
N SER A 7 54.41 33.00 -42.83
CA SER A 7 53.56 31.78 -42.81
C SER A 7 52.27 32.12 -42.09
N VAL A 8 51.14 31.96 -42.78
CA VAL A 8 49.82 32.03 -42.22
C VAL A 8 49.43 30.61 -41.77
N ALA A 9 49.30 30.37 -40.45
CA ALA A 9 48.78 29.15 -39.88
C ALA A 9 47.22 29.24 -39.78
N SER A 10 46.56 28.49 -40.63
CA SER A 10 45.08 28.34 -40.51
C SER A 10 44.74 27.35 -39.37
N VAL A 11 44.16 27.86 -38.32
CA VAL A 11 43.56 27.06 -37.23
C VAL A 11 42.18 26.61 -37.69
N ILE A 12 42.04 25.36 -38.01
CA ILE A 12 40.71 24.72 -38.25
C ILE A 12 40.14 24.34 -36.87
N ALA A 13 39.16 25.10 -36.40
CA ALA A 13 38.39 24.78 -35.22
C ALA A 13 37.37 23.64 -35.58
N PHE A 14 37.63 22.44 -35.10
CA PHE A 14 36.66 21.34 -35.14
C PHE A 14 35.59 21.60 -34.03
N SER A 15 34.44 22.11 -34.42
CA SER A 15 33.27 22.16 -33.54
C SER A 15 32.71 20.74 -33.39
N ILE A 16 32.99 20.09 -32.27
CA ILE A 16 32.33 18.83 -31.88
C ILE A 16 30.90 19.18 -31.50
N LEU A 17 29.98 19.04 -32.43
CA LEU A 17 28.55 19.01 -32.13
C LEU A 17 28.26 17.70 -31.37
N SER A 18 28.16 17.81 -30.05
CA SER A 18 27.62 16.73 -29.22
C SER A 18 26.13 16.59 -29.57
N PHE A 19 25.79 15.69 -30.46
CA PHE A 19 24.44 15.20 -30.59
C PHE A 19 24.12 14.45 -29.31
N GLY A 20 23.42 15.12 -28.35
CA GLY A 20 22.70 14.43 -27.32
C GLY A 20 21.72 13.49 -28.00
N ALA A 21 22.00 12.20 -27.97
CA ALA A 21 21.04 11.19 -28.38
C ALA A 21 19.85 11.31 -27.42
N PHE A 22 18.78 11.97 -27.84
CA PHE A 22 17.48 11.81 -27.21
C PHE A 22 17.18 10.32 -27.32
N ALA A 23 17.07 9.64 -26.18
CA ALA A 23 16.60 8.26 -26.14
C ALA A 23 15.20 8.27 -26.78
N SER A 24 15.10 7.81 -28.03
CA SER A 24 13.82 7.71 -28.70
C SER A 24 12.94 6.76 -27.90
N ASP A 25 11.71 7.19 -27.62
CA ASP A 25 10.74 6.35 -26.92
C ASP A 25 10.58 5.02 -27.65
N LEU A 26 10.78 3.93 -26.93
CA LEU A 26 10.57 2.60 -27.48
C LEU A 26 9.10 2.42 -27.85
N PRO A 27 8.78 1.90 -29.03
CA PRO A 27 7.42 1.46 -29.36
C PRO A 27 6.87 0.52 -28.27
N PRO A 28 5.56 0.56 -27.97
CA PRO A 28 4.95 -0.25 -26.93
C PRO A 28 5.30 -1.74 -27.01
N GLU A 29 5.31 -2.31 -28.19
CA GLU A 29 5.68 -3.72 -28.43
C GLU A 29 7.13 -4.02 -28.09
N GLN A 30 8.06 -3.08 -28.32
CA GLN A 30 9.46 -3.26 -27.97
C GLN A 30 9.69 -3.14 -26.47
N LEU A 31 8.98 -2.24 -25.79
CA LEU A 31 9.01 -2.14 -24.34
C LEU A 31 8.43 -3.41 -23.70
N LEU A 32 7.32 -3.94 -24.24
CA LEU A 32 6.75 -5.20 -23.76
C LEU A 32 7.73 -6.36 -23.91
N LYS A 33 8.42 -6.49 -25.07
CA LYS A 33 9.46 -7.52 -25.26
C LYS A 33 10.61 -7.41 -24.27
N LYS A 34 11.01 -6.20 -23.87
CA LYS A 34 12.01 -6.01 -22.81
C LYS A 34 11.47 -6.47 -21.46
N ALA A 35 10.19 -6.17 -21.14
CA ALA A 35 9.55 -6.64 -19.94
C ALA A 35 9.41 -8.18 -19.91
N GLU A 36 9.11 -8.81 -21.05
CA GLU A 36 9.09 -10.27 -21.18
C GLU A 36 10.48 -10.89 -20.93
N ALA A 37 11.53 -10.29 -21.47
CA ALA A 37 12.90 -10.73 -21.23
C ALA A 37 13.33 -10.60 -19.75
N GLU A 38 12.77 -9.63 -19.00
CA GLU A 38 13.04 -9.38 -17.59
C GLU A 38 12.31 -10.36 -16.65
N GLN A 39 11.28 -11.08 -17.12
CA GLN A 39 10.43 -11.96 -16.30
C GLN A 39 11.22 -13.02 -15.52
N LYS A 40 12.26 -13.61 -16.11
CA LYS A 40 13.09 -14.61 -15.43
C LYS A 40 13.85 -14.01 -14.24
N ALA A 41 14.39 -12.83 -14.40
CA ALA A 41 15.11 -12.12 -13.34
C ALA A 41 14.14 -11.68 -12.24
N TYR A 42 12.96 -11.19 -12.61
CA TYR A 42 11.87 -10.88 -11.69
C TYR A 42 11.51 -12.08 -10.81
N LEU A 43 11.27 -13.25 -11.39
CA LEU A 43 10.94 -14.47 -10.64
C LEU A 43 12.08 -14.92 -9.72
N ALA A 44 13.32 -14.72 -10.11
CA ALA A 44 14.46 -15.00 -9.25
C ALA A 44 14.48 -14.06 -8.02
N THR A 45 14.16 -12.78 -8.20
CA THR A 45 14.02 -11.82 -7.10
C THR A 45 12.84 -12.18 -6.18
N VAL A 46 11.68 -12.53 -6.75
CA VAL A 46 10.52 -12.97 -5.96
C VAL A 46 10.87 -14.20 -5.13
N LYS A 47 11.54 -15.20 -5.72
CA LYS A 47 11.99 -16.38 -4.98
C LYS A 47 12.90 -16.02 -3.81
N GLU A 48 13.91 -15.18 -4.03
CA GLU A 48 14.84 -14.73 -2.99
C GLU A 48 14.11 -14.06 -1.81
N LEU A 49 13.09 -13.26 -2.09
CA LEU A 49 12.26 -12.62 -1.07
C LEU A 49 11.35 -13.62 -0.36
N VAL A 50 10.73 -14.56 -1.09
CA VAL A 50 9.81 -15.57 -0.55
C VAL A 50 10.56 -16.56 0.37
N ASP A 51 11.81 -16.88 0.07
CA ASP A 51 12.63 -17.80 0.87
C ASP A 51 12.98 -17.25 2.28
N VAL A 52 12.58 -16.01 2.60
CA VAL A 52 12.78 -15.38 3.92
C VAL A 52 11.45 -15.09 4.59
N ASP A 53 11.24 -15.57 5.83
CA ASP A 53 10.08 -15.21 6.63
C ASP A 53 10.13 -13.74 7.06
N THR A 54 9.16 -12.95 6.61
CA THR A 54 9.06 -11.52 6.93
C THR A 54 7.73 -11.16 7.59
N GLY A 55 7.15 -12.07 8.38
CA GLY A 55 5.93 -11.74 9.13
C GLY A 55 6.11 -10.46 9.95
N THR A 56 5.07 -9.63 10.04
CA THR A 56 5.14 -8.37 10.79
C THR A 56 5.65 -8.62 12.21
N GLY A 57 6.63 -7.86 12.64
CA GLY A 57 7.27 -8.04 13.96
C GLY A 57 8.41 -9.06 13.99
N GLN A 58 8.66 -9.83 12.94
CA GLN A 58 9.74 -10.81 12.87
C GLN A 58 11.08 -10.15 12.51
N ALA A 59 11.69 -9.50 13.48
CA ALA A 59 12.89 -8.68 13.28
C ALA A 59 14.04 -9.34 12.48
N PRO A 60 14.39 -10.64 12.67
CA PRO A 60 15.48 -11.24 11.91
C PRO A 60 15.25 -11.26 10.41
N GLY A 61 14.07 -11.72 9.95
CA GLY A 61 13.74 -11.80 8.53
C GLY A 61 13.55 -10.42 7.91
N LEU A 62 12.83 -9.51 8.59
CA LEU A 62 12.70 -8.12 8.16
C LEU A 62 14.06 -7.44 7.98
N LYS A 63 15.02 -7.67 8.90
CA LYS A 63 16.38 -7.14 8.77
C LYS A 63 17.13 -7.71 7.56
N THR A 64 16.97 -9.01 7.30
CA THR A 64 17.60 -9.67 6.15
C THR A 64 17.09 -9.08 4.85
N VAL A 65 15.77 -8.98 4.69
CA VAL A 65 15.15 -8.42 3.49
C VAL A 65 15.44 -6.92 3.37
N SER A 66 15.43 -6.16 4.46
CA SER A 66 15.82 -4.74 4.45
C SER A 66 17.22 -4.54 3.88
N ALA A 67 18.21 -5.33 4.34
CA ALA A 67 19.59 -5.24 3.84
C ALA A 67 19.65 -5.54 2.31
N LEU A 68 18.95 -6.56 1.85
CA LEU A 68 18.86 -6.91 0.42
C LEU A 68 18.26 -5.77 -0.40
N LEU A 69 17.15 -5.18 0.07
CA LEU A 69 16.47 -4.09 -0.64
C LEU A 69 17.34 -2.83 -0.72
N VAL A 70 18.05 -2.50 0.36
CA VAL A 70 19.02 -1.39 0.39
C VAL A 70 20.12 -1.60 -0.65
N GLU A 71 20.70 -2.82 -0.72
CA GLU A 71 21.71 -3.17 -1.70
C GLU A 71 21.18 -3.04 -3.15
N ARG A 72 20.00 -3.60 -3.42
CA ARG A 72 19.34 -3.55 -4.72
C ARG A 72 19.07 -2.12 -5.19
N LEU A 73 18.52 -1.27 -4.31
CA LEU A 73 18.25 0.13 -4.63
C LEU A 73 19.54 0.92 -4.90
N LYS A 74 20.61 0.69 -4.12
CA LYS A 74 21.94 1.29 -4.37
C LYS A 74 22.52 0.85 -5.71
N ALA A 75 22.39 -0.43 -6.07
CA ALA A 75 22.84 -0.95 -7.36
C ALA A 75 22.10 -0.31 -8.54
N LEU A 76 20.84 0.10 -8.34
CA LEU A 76 20.05 0.86 -9.31
C LEU A 76 20.37 2.37 -9.30
N GLY A 77 21.34 2.82 -8.50
CA GLY A 77 21.81 4.20 -8.46
C GLY A 77 20.99 5.10 -7.54
N ALA A 78 20.15 4.56 -6.68
CA ALA A 78 19.39 5.35 -5.72
C ALA A 78 20.26 5.78 -4.52
N GLU A 79 20.03 7.00 -4.03
CA GLU A 79 20.43 7.40 -2.69
C GLU A 79 19.46 6.76 -1.70
N VAL A 80 19.97 5.97 -0.75
CA VAL A 80 19.11 5.16 0.14
C VAL A 80 19.27 5.62 1.59
N THR A 81 18.14 5.86 2.24
CA THR A 81 18.05 6.11 3.68
C THR A 81 17.13 5.08 4.34
N THR A 82 17.39 4.77 5.59
CA THR A 82 16.55 3.88 6.40
C THR A 82 16.18 4.54 7.71
N THR A 83 14.96 4.31 8.16
CA THR A 83 14.47 4.79 9.46
C THR A 83 13.67 3.68 10.15
N PRO A 84 13.89 3.43 11.46
CA PRO A 84 13.10 2.43 12.17
C PRO A 84 11.59 2.69 12.07
N ALA A 85 10.82 1.64 11.79
CA ALA A 85 9.35 1.71 11.73
C ALA A 85 8.72 1.56 13.13
N SER A 86 9.22 2.31 14.12
CA SER A 86 8.71 2.24 15.50
C SER A 86 7.25 2.68 15.59
N PRO A 87 6.38 1.96 16.33
CA PRO A 87 6.68 0.87 17.26
C PRO A 87 6.84 -0.52 16.63
N SER A 88 6.65 -0.67 15.32
CA SER A 88 6.83 -1.94 14.62
C SER A 88 8.32 -2.29 14.49
N ALA A 89 8.61 -3.58 14.24
CA ALA A 89 9.97 -4.01 13.90
C ALA A 89 10.26 -3.73 12.41
N GLY A 90 11.56 -3.65 12.07
CA GLY A 90 12.02 -3.38 10.70
C GLY A 90 12.20 -1.89 10.40
N ASP A 91 12.62 -1.59 9.19
CA ASP A 91 12.95 -0.25 8.75
C ASP A 91 12.11 0.19 7.56
N ASN A 92 11.68 1.45 7.55
CA ASN A 92 11.26 2.13 6.35
C ASN A 92 12.49 2.39 5.48
N ILE A 93 12.49 1.90 4.25
CA ILE A 93 13.59 2.05 3.31
C ILE A 93 13.15 3.03 2.23
N VAL A 94 13.86 4.15 2.12
CA VAL A 94 13.58 5.18 1.13
C VAL A 94 14.76 5.26 0.16
N GLY A 95 14.51 4.94 -1.12
CA GLY A 95 15.47 5.08 -2.20
C GLY A 95 15.07 6.23 -3.12
N THR A 96 15.98 7.16 -3.42
CA THR A 96 15.70 8.33 -4.26
C THR A 96 16.61 8.38 -5.47
N LEU A 97 16.01 8.47 -6.65
CA LEU A 97 16.68 8.70 -7.93
C LEU A 97 16.38 10.14 -8.39
N LYS A 98 17.40 10.84 -8.84
CA LYS A 98 17.29 12.17 -9.44
C LYS A 98 17.42 12.08 -10.95
N GLY A 99 16.50 12.70 -11.66
CA GLY A 99 16.50 12.82 -13.10
C GLY A 99 16.66 14.26 -13.59
N SER A 100 16.40 14.47 -14.87
CA SER A 100 16.52 15.78 -15.55
C SER A 100 15.17 16.46 -15.82
N GLY A 101 14.06 15.73 -15.60
CA GLY A 101 12.70 16.23 -15.80
C GLY A 101 12.14 17.00 -14.61
N THR A 102 10.82 17.17 -14.59
CA THR A 102 10.13 17.99 -13.57
C THR A 102 9.12 17.19 -12.73
N ARG A 103 8.62 16.07 -13.23
CA ARG A 103 7.60 15.26 -12.53
C ARG A 103 8.20 14.37 -11.48
N SER A 104 7.48 14.19 -10.40
CA SER A 104 7.92 13.40 -9.25
C SER A 104 6.99 12.22 -9.00
N PHE A 105 7.60 11.06 -8.70
CA PHE A 105 6.93 9.77 -8.53
C PHE A 105 7.33 9.14 -7.21
N LEU A 106 6.35 8.65 -6.46
CA LEU A 106 6.54 7.75 -5.32
C LEU A 106 6.04 6.36 -5.70
N LEU A 107 6.90 5.37 -5.66
CA LEU A 107 6.58 3.95 -5.80
C LEU A 107 6.67 3.32 -4.41
N MET A 108 5.58 2.72 -3.91
CA MET A 108 5.56 2.21 -2.55
C MET A 108 4.93 0.84 -2.45
N VAL A 109 5.45 0.01 -1.54
CA VAL A 109 4.91 -1.30 -1.19
C VAL A 109 5.53 -1.79 0.11
N HIS A 110 4.79 -2.62 0.85
CA HIS A 110 5.32 -3.28 2.02
C HIS A 110 6.15 -4.53 1.69
N TYR A 111 7.01 -4.94 2.64
CA TYR A 111 7.80 -6.17 2.52
C TYR A 111 7.58 -7.15 3.69
N ASP A 112 6.70 -6.81 4.63
CA ASP A 112 6.19 -7.74 5.63
C ASP A 112 5.08 -8.64 5.07
N THR A 113 4.67 -9.62 5.85
CA THR A 113 3.58 -10.56 5.53
C THR A 113 2.83 -10.93 6.80
N VAL A 114 1.65 -11.55 6.66
CA VAL A 114 0.88 -12.11 7.80
C VAL A 114 1.45 -13.43 8.34
N PHE A 115 2.41 -14.04 7.66
CA PHE A 115 2.83 -15.41 7.93
C PHE A 115 3.83 -15.51 9.09
N GLY A 116 3.65 -16.54 9.92
CA GLY A 116 4.52 -16.82 11.07
C GLY A 116 5.89 -17.39 10.68
N PRO A 117 6.82 -17.48 11.67
CA PRO A 117 8.15 -18.04 11.43
C PRO A 117 8.11 -19.51 10.98
N GLY A 118 9.04 -19.89 10.08
CA GLY A 118 9.15 -21.24 9.51
C GLY A 118 8.14 -21.50 8.37
N THR A 119 7.40 -20.49 7.94
CA THR A 119 6.44 -20.66 6.83
C THR A 119 7.16 -20.80 5.49
N ALA A 120 8.21 -20.02 5.24
CA ALA A 120 9.01 -20.11 4.01
C ALA A 120 9.66 -21.50 3.83
N GLU A 121 10.12 -22.14 4.91
CA GLU A 121 10.66 -23.50 4.88
C GLU A 121 9.58 -24.53 4.55
N LYS A 122 8.38 -24.40 5.13
CA LYS A 122 7.25 -25.34 4.92
C LYS A 122 6.58 -25.16 3.55
N ARG A 123 6.57 -23.96 3.03
CA ARG A 123 5.95 -23.56 1.75
C ARG A 123 6.95 -22.78 0.90
N PRO A 124 8.07 -23.40 0.45
CA PRO A 124 9.07 -22.71 -0.35
C PRO A 124 8.48 -22.23 -1.68
N PHE A 125 9.11 -21.21 -2.26
CA PHE A 125 8.75 -20.76 -3.59
C PHE A 125 8.66 -21.91 -4.59
N LYS A 126 7.53 -22.04 -5.26
CA LYS A 126 7.26 -23.08 -6.25
C LYS A 126 6.62 -22.45 -7.48
N GLN A 127 7.14 -22.75 -8.65
CA GLN A 127 6.47 -22.48 -9.92
C GLN A 127 5.77 -23.72 -10.41
N ASP A 128 4.48 -23.60 -10.78
CA ASP A 128 3.66 -24.71 -11.27
C ASP A 128 2.71 -24.20 -12.36
N GLY A 129 2.91 -24.64 -13.60
CA GLY A 129 2.19 -24.16 -14.76
C GLY A 129 2.34 -22.65 -14.96
N GLU A 130 1.22 -21.96 -15.03
CA GLU A 130 1.13 -20.51 -15.24
C GLU A 130 1.18 -19.70 -13.93
N ARG A 131 1.53 -20.32 -12.80
CA ARG A 131 1.52 -19.71 -11.48
C ARG A 131 2.82 -19.92 -10.73
N ALA A 132 3.13 -18.98 -9.83
CA ALA A 132 4.14 -19.14 -8.80
C ALA A 132 3.50 -18.96 -7.42
N TYR A 133 3.89 -19.81 -6.48
CA TYR A 133 3.34 -19.94 -5.13
C TYR A 133 4.41 -19.66 -4.07
N GLY A 134 3.98 -19.23 -2.91
CA GLY A 134 4.82 -19.05 -1.72
C GLY A 134 4.28 -17.97 -0.79
N PRO A 135 4.74 -17.90 0.48
CA PRO A 135 4.24 -16.93 1.45
C PRO A 135 4.61 -15.50 1.07
N GLY A 136 3.60 -14.65 0.89
CA GLY A 136 3.79 -13.27 0.47
C GLY A 136 4.19 -13.14 -1.01
N VAL A 137 4.03 -14.17 -1.83
CA VAL A 137 4.42 -14.12 -3.25
C VAL A 137 3.65 -13.06 -4.02
N ALA A 138 2.38 -12.83 -3.67
CA ALA A 138 1.55 -11.77 -4.19
C ALA A 138 1.55 -10.57 -3.25
N ASP A 139 1.38 -10.80 -1.95
CA ASP A 139 1.14 -9.82 -0.89
C ASP A 139 2.36 -9.68 0.05
N ALA A 140 3.32 -8.74 -0.19
CA ALA A 140 3.42 -8.00 -1.44
C ALA A 140 4.84 -8.11 -2.03
N LYS A 141 5.55 -9.28 -1.84
CA LYS A 141 6.92 -9.49 -2.35
C LYS A 141 6.98 -9.42 -3.88
N GLY A 142 5.89 -9.84 -4.57
CA GLY A 142 5.72 -9.62 -5.99
C GLY A 142 5.71 -8.13 -6.35
N GLY A 143 5.05 -7.28 -5.55
CA GLY A 143 5.05 -5.83 -5.70
C GLY A 143 6.46 -5.23 -5.50
N VAL A 144 7.21 -5.72 -4.52
CA VAL A 144 8.63 -5.32 -4.30
C VAL A 144 9.46 -5.59 -5.55
N ALA A 145 9.38 -6.81 -6.10
CA ALA A 145 10.08 -7.17 -7.33
C ALA A 145 9.60 -6.32 -8.52
N MET A 146 8.29 -5.99 -8.59
CA MET A 146 7.74 -5.15 -9.66
C MET A 146 8.39 -3.77 -9.68
N ILE A 147 8.58 -3.13 -8.53
CA ILE A 147 9.28 -1.85 -8.41
C ILE A 147 10.73 -1.99 -8.87
N LEU A 148 11.50 -2.94 -8.31
CA LEU A 148 12.92 -3.11 -8.60
C LEU A 148 13.18 -3.34 -10.10
N HIS A 149 12.41 -4.23 -10.73
CA HIS A 149 12.58 -4.56 -12.15
C HIS A 149 12.03 -3.48 -13.09
N SER A 150 11.04 -2.68 -12.68
CA SER A 150 10.62 -1.50 -13.42
C SER A 150 11.71 -0.42 -13.43
N LEU A 151 12.38 -0.18 -12.30
CA LEU A 151 13.53 0.73 -12.22
C LEU A 151 14.70 0.25 -13.09
N LYS A 152 14.96 -1.04 -13.08
CA LYS A 152 15.99 -1.64 -13.95
C LYS A 152 15.67 -1.40 -15.44
N LEU A 153 14.43 -1.61 -15.85
CA LEU A 153 14.00 -1.36 -17.23
C LEU A 153 14.13 0.11 -17.63
N LEU A 154 13.86 1.07 -16.72
CA LEU A 154 14.11 2.49 -16.95
C LEU A 154 15.61 2.78 -17.06
N GLN A 155 16.42 2.23 -16.17
CA GLN A 155 17.88 2.38 -16.18
C GLN A 155 18.51 1.82 -17.46
N ASP A 156 18.11 0.62 -17.90
CA ASP A 156 18.60 -0.01 -19.12
C ASP A 156 18.26 0.79 -20.39
N GLN A 157 17.23 1.64 -20.33
CA GLN A 157 16.87 2.55 -21.41
C GLN A 157 17.56 3.93 -21.27
N GLY A 158 18.32 4.15 -20.21
CA GLY A 158 18.91 5.48 -19.90
C GLY A 158 17.87 6.56 -19.62
N PHE A 159 16.65 6.17 -19.28
CA PHE A 159 15.55 7.12 -19.06
C PHE A 159 15.75 7.92 -17.77
N LYS A 160 15.78 9.24 -17.88
CA LYS A 160 16.00 10.18 -16.76
C LYS A 160 15.09 11.41 -16.81
N ASP A 161 14.03 11.40 -17.63
CA ASP A 161 13.19 12.58 -17.83
C ASP A 161 12.17 12.84 -16.72
N PHE A 162 12.27 12.12 -15.59
CA PHE A 162 11.61 12.45 -14.32
C PHE A 162 12.45 13.45 -13.50
N GLY A 163 11.82 14.22 -12.62
CA GLY A 163 12.52 15.09 -11.66
C GLY A 163 13.06 14.29 -10.47
N THR A 164 12.15 13.59 -9.80
CA THR A 164 12.48 12.70 -8.68
C THR A 164 11.64 11.44 -8.78
N LEU A 165 12.29 10.28 -8.60
CA LEU A 165 11.62 9.00 -8.45
C LEU A 165 12.05 8.42 -7.10
N THR A 166 11.10 8.30 -6.19
CA THR A 166 11.31 7.80 -4.84
C THR A 166 10.65 6.42 -4.71
N VAL A 167 11.35 5.50 -4.06
CA VAL A 167 10.82 4.20 -3.64
C VAL A 167 10.68 4.19 -2.13
N LEU A 168 9.57 3.69 -1.63
CA LEU A 168 9.37 3.37 -0.23
C LEU A 168 9.05 1.89 -0.08
N PHE A 169 9.85 1.17 0.73
CA PHE A 169 9.51 -0.16 1.23
C PHE A 169 9.29 -0.07 2.75
N ASN A 170 8.12 -0.49 3.23
CA ASN A 170 7.74 -0.45 4.65
C ASN A 170 7.49 -1.85 5.23
N PRO A 171 7.74 -2.06 6.54
CA PRO A 171 7.77 -3.39 7.14
C PRO A 171 6.54 -3.74 7.98
N ASP A 172 5.46 -2.97 7.97
CA ASP A 172 4.37 -3.08 8.96
C ASP A 172 2.97 -2.82 8.40
N GLU A 173 2.78 -3.03 7.08
CA GLU A 173 1.50 -2.85 6.42
C GLU A 173 0.42 -3.75 7.02
N GLU A 174 0.73 -5.01 7.23
CA GLU A 174 -0.20 -6.06 7.66
C GLU A 174 -0.83 -5.81 9.05
N THR A 175 -0.24 -4.88 9.80
CA THR A 175 -0.76 -4.46 11.12
C THR A 175 -1.16 -2.99 11.17
N GLY A 176 -1.35 -2.33 10.00
CA GLY A 176 -1.89 -0.98 9.91
C GLY A 176 -0.85 0.13 9.80
N SER A 177 0.40 -0.18 9.47
CA SER A 177 1.47 0.78 9.16
C SER A 177 1.74 1.79 10.27
N SER A 178 1.65 1.34 11.53
CA SER A 178 1.78 2.25 12.69
C SER A 178 3.12 2.99 12.71
N GLY A 179 4.18 2.34 12.26
CA GLY A 179 5.53 2.91 12.15
C GLY A 179 5.81 3.59 10.80
N SER A 180 4.99 3.35 9.78
CA SER A 180 5.25 3.79 8.41
C SER A 180 4.30 4.89 7.91
N LYS A 181 3.07 4.96 8.42
CA LYS A 181 2.02 5.88 7.95
C LYS A 181 2.44 7.34 7.86
N LYS A 182 3.30 7.81 8.78
CA LYS A 182 3.80 9.18 8.76
C LYS A 182 4.77 9.40 7.61
N VAL A 183 5.68 8.46 7.39
CA VAL A 183 6.66 8.50 6.28
C VAL A 183 5.92 8.45 4.94
N ILE A 184 4.93 7.56 4.79
CA ILE A 184 4.09 7.47 3.60
C ILE A 184 3.43 8.83 3.30
N ALA A 185 2.76 9.41 4.29
CA ALA A 185 2.05 10.68 4.12
C ALA A 185 3.00 11.86 3.82
N GLU A 186 4.18 11.90 4.42
CA GLU A 186 5.17 12.95 4.18
C GLU A 186 5.78 12.85 2.78
N LEU A 187 6.14 11.64 2.34
CA LEU A 187 6.65 11.41 0.99
C LEU A 187 5.59 11.70 -0.06
N ALA A 188 4.37 11.21 0.13
CA ALA A 188 3.29 11.41 -0.82
C ALA A 188 3.04 12.89 -1.14
N ARG A 189 3.04 13.77 -0.12
CA ARG A 189 2.87 15.23 -0.32
C ARG A 189 3.97 15.90 -1.14
N GLN A 190 5.12 15.25 -1.31
CA GLN A 190 6.26 15.77 -2.05
C GLN A 190 6.26 15.32 -3.52
N HIS A 191 5.29 14.48 -3.92
CA HIS A 191 5.26 13.87 -5.24
C HIS A 191 3.99 14.22 -6.01
N ASP A 192 4.08 14.25 -7.34
CA ASP A 192 2.93 14.44 -8.23
C ASP A 192 2.07 13.18 -8.34
N TYR A 193 2.72 12.01 -8.34
CA TYR A 193 2.11 10.70 -8.56
C TYR A 193 2.57 9.69 -7.53
N VAL A 194 1.66 8.86 -7.05
CA VAL A 194 1.95 7.73 -6.15
C VAL A 194 1.42 6.44 -6.79
N PHE A 195 2.28 5.45 -6.90
CA PHE A 195 1.94 4.09 -7.32
C PHE A 195 2.18 3.15 -6.15
N SER A 196 1.11 2.48 -5.72
CA SER A 196 1.14 1.47 -4.64
C SER A 196 1.00 0.08 -5.25
N TYR A 197 1.82 -0.86 -4.82
CA TYR A 197 2.04 -2.13 -5.54
C TYR A 197 1.43 -3.33 -4.83
N GLU A 198 0.24 -3.17 -4.24
CA GLU A 198 -0.57 -4.30 -3.83
C GLU A 198 -0.98 -5.17 -5.01
N PRO A 199 -1.26 -6.47 -4.82
CA PRO A 199 -1.69 -7.36 -5.88
C PRO A 199 -3.18 -7.15 -6.20
N PRO A 200 -3.58 -7.02 -7.47
CA PRO A 200 -4.97 -7.19 -7.87
C PRO A 200 -5.28 -8.67 -8.11
N ASP A 201 -6.55 -9.05 -7.97
CA ASP A 201 -7.04 -10.40 -8.29
C ASP A 201 -7.29 -10.65 -9.80
N LYS A 202 -7.23 -9.59 -10.60
CA LYS A 202 -7.37 -9.58 -12.06
C LYS A 202 -6.65 -8.39 -12.66
N ASP A 203 -6.64 -8.24 -13.99
CA ASP A 203 -6.09 -7.06 -14.65
C ASP A 203 -6.94 -5.81 -14.33
N ALA A 204 -6.70 -5.24 -13.15
CA ALA A 204 -7.35 -4.03 -12.66
C ALA A 204 -6.32 -3.09 -12.02
N VAL A 205 -6.69 -1.81 -11.90
CA VAL A 205 -6.03 -0.81 -11.05
C VAL A 205 -7.06 -0.18 -10.14
N THR A 206 -6.68 0.08 -8.90
CA THR A 206 -7.62 0.56 -7.88
C THR A 206 -7.52 2.08 -7.75
N VAL A 207 -8.67 2.74 -7.84
CA VAL A 207 -8.83 4.20 -7.75
C VAL A 207 -9.47 4.65 -6.45
N ALA A 208 -9.95 3.70 -5.63
CA ALA A 208 -10.52 3.97 -4.31
C ALA A 208 -10.40 2.72 -3.42
N THR A 209 -10.08 2.92 -2.13
CA THR A 209 -10.05 1.87 -1.10
C THR A 209 -10.87 2.30 0.10
N ASN A 210 -11.32 1.36 0.92
CA ASN A 210 -11.99 1.71 2.16
C ASN A 210 -10.99 2.13 3.26
N GLY A 211 -11.44 3.04 4.11
CA GLY A 211 -10.84 3.25 5.41
C GLY A 211 -11.26 2.17 6.40
N ILE A 212 -10.45 1.98 7.43
CA ILE A 212 -10.65 0.99 8.49
C ILE A 212 -10.53 1.68 9.82
N ASN A 213 -11.56 1.57 10.68
CA ASN A 213 -11.52 2.05 12.05
C ASN A 213 -12.09 0.98 12.99
N GLY A 214 -11.72 1.05 14.26
CA GLY A 214 -12.40 0.34 15.35
C GLY A 214 -13.43 1.22 16.02
N VAL A 215 -14.62 0.69 16.30
CA VAL A 215 -15.58 1.32 17.23
C VAL A 215 -15.57 0.51 18.52
N LEU A 216 -15.11 1.13 19.60
CA LEU A 216 -14.94 0.49 20.90
C LEU A 216 -15.99 0.97 21.86
N LEU A 217 -16.74 0.03 22.42
CA LEU A 217 -17.84 0.26 23.37
C LEU A 217 -17.49 -0.40 24.70
N ASP A 218 -17.43 0.42 25.74
CA ASP A 218 -17.10 -0.01 27.10
C ASP A 218 -18.29 0.31 28.04
N VAL A 219 -18.62 -0.65 28.89
CA VAL A 219 -19.66 -0.52 29.92
C VAL A 219 -19.08 -0.87 31.28
N LYS A 220 -19.26 0.04 32.24
CA LYS A 220 -19.00 -0.21 33.66
C LYS A 220 -20.31 -0.31 34.42
N GLY A 221 -20.43 -1.29 35.24
CA GLY A 221 -21.53 -1.55 36.12
C GLY A 221 -21.07 -1.76 37.58
N LYS A 222 -21.76 -2.64 38.28
CA LYS A 222 -21.43 -3.00 39.68
C LYS A 222 -21.61 -4.49 39.90
N SER A 223 -20.60 -5.14 40.45
CA SER A 223 -20.70 -6.57 40.81
C SER A 223 -21.58 -6.80 42.03
N SER A 224 -22.25 -7.94 42.05
CA SER A 224 -22.97 -8.47 43.20
C SER A 224 -23.12 -9.98 43.06
N HIS A 225 -23.57 -10.66 44.14
CA HIS A 225 -23.85 -12.10 44.05
C HIS A 225 -25.16 -12.33 43.27
N ALA A 226 -25.10 -13.06 42.17
CA ALA A 226 -26.20 -13.22 41.21
C ALA A 226 -27.43 -13.90 41.80
N GLY A 227 -27.29 -14.70 42.84
CA GLY A 227 -28.42 -15.40 43.50
C GLY A 227 -28.94 -14.74 44.78
N SER A 228 -28.07 -14.14 45.63
CA SER A 228 -28.47 -13.60 46.92
C SER A 228 -28.69 -12.09 46.96
N ALA A 229 -28.13 -11.36 46.01
CA ALA A 229 -28.27 -9.90 45.97
C ALA A 229 -28.17 -9.36 44.53
N PRO A 230 -28.93 -9.86 43.55
CA PRO A 230 -28.81 -9.43 42.15
C PRO A 230 -29.16 -7.94 41.97
N GLU A 231 -30.09 -7.39 42.76
CA GLU A 231 -30.54 -6.01 42.73
C GLU A 231 -29.50 -5.00 43.23
N ALA A 232 -28.51 -5.45 44.02
CA ALA A 232 -27.39 -4.62 44.46
C ALA A 232 -26.37 -4.37 43.37
N GLY A 233 -26.41 -5.18 42.29
CA GLY A 233 -25.54 -5.06 41.14
C GLY A 233 -26.06 -4.10 40.07
N ARG A 234 -25.21 -3.85 39.08
CA ARG A 234 -25.52 -3.18 37.81
C ARG A 234 -24.88 -4.02 36.71
N ASN A 235 -25.71 -4.78 36.00
CA ASN A 235 -25.20 -5.78 35.04
C ASN A 235 -24.65 -5.15 33.76
N ALA A 236 -23.32 -5.02 33.69
CA ALA A 236 -22.66 -4.41 32.53
C ALA A 236 -22.86 -5.20 31.22
N ALA A 237 -23.03 -6.53 31.31
CA ALA A 237 -23.21 -7.35 30.10
C ALA A 237 -24.62 -7.15 29.50
N ILE A 238 -25.65 -6.99 30.31
CA ILE A 238 -27.02 -6.68 29.84
C ILE A 238 -27.05 -5.28 29.24
N GLU A 239 -26.44 -4.30 29.90
CA GLU A 239 -26.33 -2.95 29.35
C GLU A 239 -25.56 -2.96 28.02
N LEU A 240 -24.44 -3.69 27.91
CA LEU A 240 -23.69 -3.81 26.67
C LEU A 240 -24.57 -4.37 25.55
N ALA A 241 -25.32 -5.46 25.80
CA ALA A 241 -26.22 -6.05 24.82
C ALA A 241 -27.30 -5.04 24.35
N HIS A 242 -27.87 -4.26 25.26
CA HIS A 242 -28.81 -3.19 24.92
C HIS A 242 -28.17 -2.12 24.03
N GLN A 243 -26.97 -1.67 24.37
CA GLN A 243 -26.28 -0.65 23.60
C GLN A 243 -25.91 -1.17 22.17
N MET A 244 -25.43 -2.41 22.06
CA MET A 244 -25.16 -3.01 20.76
C MET A 244 -26.39 -3.10 19.87
N LEU A 245 -27.56 -3.43 20.44
CA LEU A 245 -28.82 -3.46 19.68
C LEU A 245 -29.25 -2.06 19.22
N GLN A 246 -29.03 -1.01 20.04
CA GLN A 246 -29.27 0.37 19.62
C GLN A 246 -28.30 0.83 18.50
N LEU A 247 -27.07 0.33 18.54
CA LEU A 247 -25.99 0.71 17.61
C LEU A 247 -25.91 -0.20 16.36
N LYS A 248 -26.83 -1.16 16.19
CA LYS A 248 -26.78 -2.14 15.09
C LYS A 248 -26.84 -1.53 13.68
N ASP A 249 -27.50 -0.37 13.57
CA ASP A 249 -27.76 0.32 12.31
C ASP A 249 -26.83 1.57 12.13
N LEU A 250 -25.67 1.61 12.77
CA LEU A 250 -24.69 2.71 12.58
C LEU A 250 -24.10 2.80 11.19
N GLY A 251 -23.99 1.64 10.51
CA GLY A 251 -23.54 1.58 9.12
C GLY A 251 -24.56 2.21 8.16
N ASP A 252 -24.08 2.68 7.02
CA ASP A 252 -24.90 3.17 5.90
C ASP A 252 -24.34 2.57 4.60
N PRO A 253 -24.88 1.43 4.13
CA PRO A 253 -24.41 0.78 2.91
C PRO A 253 -24.51 1.65 1.66
N ALA A 254 -25.47 2.61 1.63
CA ALA A 254 -25.60 3.54 0.51
C ALA A 254 -24.43 4.53 0.43
N LYS A 255 -23.78 4.80 1.55
CA LYS A 255 -22.55 5.59 1.67
C LYS A 255 -21.28 4.75 1.75
N GLY A 256 -21.38 3.43 1.52
CA GLY A 256 -20.25 2.52 1.60
C GLY A 256 -19.71 2.31 3.01
N THR A 257 -20.55 2.52 4.05
CA THR A 257 -20.15 2.38 5.45
C THR A 257 -20.75 1.12 6.07
N THR A 258 -19.90 0.28 6.67
CA THR A 258 -20.31 -0.87 7.47
C THR A 258 -19.74 -0.78 8.87
N VAL A 259 -20.50 -1.22 9.86
CA VAL A 259 -20.08 -1.34 11.28
C VAL A 259 -20.53 -2.69 11.78
N ASN A 260 -19.58 -3.59 12.05
CA ASN A 260 -19.87 -4.96 12.46
C ASN A 260 -19.22 -5.24 13.81
N TRP A 261 -20.04 -5.55 14.82
CA TRP A 261 -19.56 -5.96 16.14
C TRP A 261 -18.96 -7.37 16.07
N THR A 262 -17.67 -7.49 16.28
CA THR A 262 -16.91 -8.73 16.05
C THR A 262 -16.27 -9.29 17.30
N LEU A 263 -15.97 -8.46 18.30
CA LEU A 263 -15.42 -8.89 19.57
C LEU A 263 -16.34 -8.46 20.70
N ILE A 264 -16.65 -9.39 21.63
CA ILE A 264 -17.49 -9.14 22.79
C ILE A 264 -16.85 -9.79 24.01
N LYS A 265 -16.71 -9.04 25.11
CA LYS A 265 -16.19 -9.51 26.39
C LYS A 265 -17.12 -9.11 27.51
N GLY A 266 -17.38 -9.99 28.48
CA GLY A 266 -18.19 -9.66 29.66
C GLY A 266 -18.43 -10.85 30.58
N GLY A 267 -18.30 -10.59 31.90
CA GLY A 267 -18.47 -11.60 32.94
C GLY A 267 -17.27 -12.54 33.08
N GLU A 268 -17.02 -12.97 34.33
CA GLU A 268 -15.93 -13.92 34.64
C GLU A 268 -16.46 -15.20 35.26
N LYS A 269 -17.52 -15.10 36.09
CA LYS A 269 -18.10 -16.22 36.82
C LYS A 269 -19.62 -16.18 36.73
N ARG A 270 -20.24 -17.35 36.59
CA ARG A 270 -21.71 -17.49 36.44
C ARG A 270 -22.52 -16.95 37.63
N ASN A 271 -21.96 -16.93 38.82
CA ASN A 271 -22.65 -16.49 40.05
C ASN A 271 -22.35 -15.05 40.45
N ILE A 272 -21.76 -14.24 39.58
CA ILE A 272 -21.42 -12.82 39.79
C ILE A 272 -22.10 -11.98 38.73
N ILE A 273 -22.82 -10.91 39.11
CA ILE A 273 -23.25 -9.87 38.20
C ILE A 273 -22.02 -9.14 37.63
N PRO A 274 -21.84 -9.07 36.32
CA PRO A 274 -20.64 -8.44 35.73
C PRO A 274 -20.56 -6.95 35.99
N SER A 275 -19.44 -6.47 36.50
CA SER A 275 -19.15 -5.04 36.68
C SER A 275 -18.50 -4.37 35.48
N SER A 276 -18.10 -5.12 34.47
CA SER A 276 -17.57 -4.59 33.22
C SER A 276 -17.93 -5.49 32.04
N ALA A 277 -18.13 -4.86 30.90
CA ALA A 277 -18.29 -5.52 29.63
C ALA A 277 -17.82 -4.59 28.52
N SER A 278 -17.34 -5.14 27.40
CA SER A 278 -16.89 -4.37 26.24
C SER A 278 -17.22 -5.07 24.92
N ALA A 279 -17.34 -4.29 23.86
CA ALA A 279 -17.45 -4.78 22.50
C ALA A 279 -16.61 -3.93 21.55
N GLU A 280 -16.12 -4.55 20.48
CA GLU A 280 -15.37 -3.88 19.44
C GLU A 280 -16.02 -4.21 18.09
N ALA A 281 -16.17 -3.17 17.24
CA ALA A 281 -16.69 -3.32 15.89
C ALA A 281 -15.63 -2.95 14.86
N ASP A 282 -15.55 -3.74 13.77
CA ASP A 282 -14.87 -3.38 12.53
C ASP A 282 -15.75 -2.38 11.77
N MET A 283 -15.20 -1.20 11.52
CA MET A 283 -15.83 -0.17 10.70
C MET A 283 -15.06 -0.02 9.38
N ARG A 284 -15.79 -0.16 8.27
CA ARG A 284 -15.28 0.13 6.93
C ARG A 284 -16.04 1.30 6.32
N TYR A 285 -15.34 2.20 5.62
CA TYR A 285 -15.97 3.39 5.06
C TYR A 285 -15.19 3.89 3.83
N SER A 286 -15.91 4.45 2.85
CA SER A 286 -15.31 5.03 1.63
C SER A 286 -15.37 6.56 1.60
N ASP A 287 -16.30 7.17 2.33
CA ASP A 287 -16.46 8.63 2.45
C ASP A 287 -15.77 9.13 3.72
N LEU A 288 -14.95 10.18 3.59
CA LEU A 288 -14.17 10.75 4.70
C LEU A 288 -15.05 11.26 5.87
N GLY A 289 -16.27 11.75 5.59
CA GLY A 289 -17.20 12.26 6.61
C GLY A 289 -17.88 11.17 7.46
N GLU A 290 -17.89 9.93 6.99
CA GLU A 290 -18.59 8.84 7.64
C GLU A 290 -17.97 8.44 8.99
N SER A 291 -16.66 8.54 9.11
CA SER A 291 -15.96 8.29 10.39
C SER A 291 -16.46 9.21 11.52
N ASP A 292 -16.59 10.49 11.22
CA ASP A 292 -17.06 11.48 12.21
C ASP A 292 -18.56 11.34 12.46
N ARG A 293 -19.36 11.04 11.43
CA ARG A 293 -20.78 10.75 11.58
C ARG A 293 -21.04 9.55 12.51
N VAL A 294 -20.38 8.43 12.25
CA VAL A 294 -20.58 7.19 13.03
C VAL A 294 -20.26 7.40 14.50
N ILE A 295 -19.13 8.05 14.82
CA ILE A 295 -18.80 8.26 16.24
C ILE A 295 -19.74 9.27 16.93
N ALA A 296 -20.14 10.33 16.23
CA ALA A 296 -21.10 11.29 16.78
C ALA A 296 -22.47 10.66 17.04
N ASP A 297 -22.98 9.86 16.11
CA ASP A 297 -24.23 9.12 16.27
C ASP A 297 -24.12 8.10 17.41
N ALA A 298 -23.04 7.34 17.48
CA ALA A 298 -22.81 6.37 18.55
C ALA A 298 -22.81 7.06 19.92
N GLN A 299 -22.07 8.17 20.08
CA GLN A 299 -22.01 8.93 21.34
C GLN A 299 -23.35 9.49 21.76
N ARG A 300 -24.18 9.89 20.82
CA ARG A 300 -25.56 10.35 21.09
C ARG A 300 -26.49 9.20 21.52
N ILE A 301 -26.40 8.06 20.84
CA ILE A 301 -27.26 6.90 21.06
C ILE A 301 -27.01 6.27 22.44
N VAL A 302 -25.73 6.10 22.83
CA VAL A 302 -25.36 5.45 24.09
C VAL A 302 -25.77 6.20 25.35
N GLN A 303 -26.26 7.43 25.24
CA GLN A 303 -26.83 8.18 26.38
C GLN A 303 -28.13 7.52 26.88
N LYS A 304 -28.82 6.74 26.02
CA LYS A 304 -30.05 6.03 26.43
C LYS A 304 -29.66 4.68 27.03
N LYS A 305 -29.56 4.64 28.35
CA LYS A 305 -29.20 3.45 29.13
C LYS A 305 -30.43 2.61 29.45
N LEU A 306 -30.24 1.30 29.56
CA LEU A 306 -31.23 0.34 30.06
C LEU A 306 -31.16 0.23 31.60
N ILE A 307 -29.92 0.27 32.13
CA ILE A 307 -29.67 0.04 33.56
C ILE A 307 -29.12 1.33 34.17
N ASP A 308 -29.91 1.94 35.09
CA ASP A 308 -29.48 3.12 35.82
C ASP A 308 -28.21 2.86 36.65
N GLY A 309 -27.34 3.85 36.68
CA GLY A 309 -26.08 3.78 37.41
C GLY A 309 -24.96 2.97 36.71
N THR A 310 -25.16 2.59 35.42
CA THR A 310 -24.05 2.16 34.54
C THR A 310 -23.35 3.36 33.94
N GLU A 311 -22.06 3.18 33.61
CA GLU A 311 -21.31 4.13 32.79
C GLU A 311 -21.06 3.47 31.41
N VAL A 312 -21.44 4.17 30.36
CA VAL A 312 -21.27 3.72 28.97
C VAL A 312 -20.40 4.72 28.25
N SER A 313 -19.37 4.24 27.57
CA SER A 313 -18.52 5.04 26.71
C SER A 313 -18.32 4.38 25.38
N VAL A 314 -18.30 5.20 24.31
CA VAL A 314 -17.96 4.75 22.96
C VAL A 314 -16.89 5.67 22.38
N ARG A 315 -15.89 5.06 21.76
CA ARG A 315 -14.77 5.79 21.14
C ARG A 315 -14.40 5.17 19.80
N LEU A 316 -13.81 5.99 18.95
CA LEU A 316 -13.26 5.56 17.68
C LEU A 316 -11.76 5.29 17.85
N GLU A 317 -11.32 4.12 17.41
CA GLU A 317 -9.93 3.83 17.19
C GLU A 317 -9.60 4.03 15.72
N LYS A 318 -8.83 5.08 15.43
CA LYS A 318 -8.49 5.45 14.05
C LYS A 318 -7.44 4.49 13.50
N GLY A 319 -7.81 3.76 12.46
CA GLY A 319 -6.93 2.94 11.66
C GLY A 319 -6.53 3.64 10.34
N ARG A 320 -6.62 2.92 9.22
CA ARG A 320 -6.29 3.44 7.90
C ARG A 320 -7.35 4.39 7.36
N PRO A 321 -6.97 5.55 6.80
CA PRO A 321 -7.90 6.37 6.02
C PRO A 321 -8.20 5.71 4.67
N PRO A 322 -9.32 6.06 4.01
CA PRO A 322 -9.61 5.58 2.68
C PRO A 322 -8.76 6.33 1.63
N LEU A 323 -8.39 5.66 0.54
CA LEU A 323 -8.18 6.34 -0.73
C LEU A 323 -9.57 6.66 -1.26
N ALA A 324 -10.06 7.86 -0.96
CA ALA A 324 -11.37 8.25 -1.45
C ALA A 324 -11.35 8.48 -2.96
N LYS A 325 -12.47 8.18 -3.62
CA LYS A 325 -12.64 8.41 -5.05
C LYS A 325 -12.34 9.87 -5.40
N ASN A 326 -11.46 10.11 -6.36
CA ASN A 326 -11.00 11.46 -6.70
C ASN A 326 -10.61 11.57 -8.19
N PRO A 327 -10.69 12.77 -8.78
CA PRO A 327 -10.40 12.99 -10.20
C PRO A 327 -8.96 12.63 -10.60
N GLY A 328 -7.97 12.83 -9.73
CA GLY A 328 -6.57 12.52 -10.01
C GLY A 328 -6.34 11.03 -10.24
N SER A 329 -6.85 10.18 -9.33
CA SER A 329 -6.78 8.71 -9.46
C SER A 329 -7.56 8.21 -10.69
N GLU A 330 -8.74 8.79 -10.96
CA GLU A 330 -9.53 8.44 -12.16
C GLU A 330 -8.81 8.79 -13.47
N GLN A 331 -8.15 9.94 -13.52
CA GLN A 331 -7.39 10.34 -14.69
C GLN A 331 -6.15 9.46 -14.89
N LEU A 332 -5.46 9.09 -13.80
CA LEU A 332 -4.35 8.13 -13.84
C LEU A 332 -4.79 6.77 -14.38
N ALA A 333 -5.92 6.27 -13.92
CA ALA A 333 -6.47 5.01 -14.40
C ALA A 333 -6.82 5.05 -15.89
N LYS A 334 -7.36 6.17 -16.42
CA LYS A 334 -7.60 6.36 -17.86
C LYS A 334 -6.29 6.33 -18.66
N THR A 335 -5.24 6.93 -18.12
CA THR A 335 -3.90 6.86 -18.73
C THR A 335 -3.38 5.42 -18.75
N ALA A 336 -3.52 4.69 -17.64
CA ALA A 336 -3.18 3.27 -17.55
C ALA A 336 -3.95 2.41 -18.57
N GLN A 337 -5.27 2.64 -18.72
CA GLN A 337 -6.11 1.97 -19.72
C GLN A 337 -5.62 2.22 -21.15
N THR A 338 -5.29 3.47 -21.44
CA THR A 338 -4.78 3.85 -22.77
C THR A 338 -3.47 3.15 -23.09
N LEU A 339 -2.53 3.14 -22.13
CA LEU A 339 -1.23 2.51 -22.31
C LEU A 339 -1.34 0.98 -22.42
N TYR A 340 -2.17 0.37 -21.58
CA TYR A 340 -2.39 -1.08 -21.60
C TYR A 340 -3.08 -1.54 -22.89
N GLY A 341 -3.97 -0.70 -23.44
CA GLY A 341 -4.58 -0.91 -24.74
C GLY A 341 -3.58 -0.93 -25.90
N LYS A 342 -2.44 -0.20 -25.80
CA LYS A 342 -1.39 -0.21 -26.82
C LYS A 342 -0.70 -1.58 -26.98
N ILE A 343 -0.79 -2.44 -25.98
CA ILE A 343 -0.27 -3.83 -26.00
C ILE A 343 -1.40 -4.87 -26.19
N GLY A 344 -2.59 -4.43 -26.63
CA GLY A 344 -3.73 -5.31 -26.86
C GLY A 344 -4.42 -5.86 -25.62
N ARG A 345 -4.16 -5.27 -24.43
CA ARG A 345 -4.74 -5.68 -23.15
C ARG A 345 -5.75 -4.66 -22.63
N LYS A 346 -6.64 -5.13 -21.76
CA LYS A 346 -7.60 -4.27 -21.04
C LYS A 346 -7.25 -4.28 -19.55
N ILE A 347 -7.39 -3.13 -18.90
CA ILE A 347 -7.25 -2.99 -17.46
C ILE A 347 -8.45 -2.18 -16.93
N GLU A 348 -9.04 -2.62 -15.83
CA GLU A 348 -10.25 -2.01 -15.27
C GLU A 348 -9.92 -1.11 -14.07
N PRO A 349 -10.46 0.12 -14.02
CA PRO A 349 -10.45 0.88 -12.78
C PRO A 349 -11.51 0.32 -11.83
N ILE A 350 -11.10 -0.01 -10.61
CA ILE A 350 -11.98 -0.59 -9.59
C ILE A 350 -11.90 0.19 -8.28
N ALA A 351 -12.91 -0.02 -7.42
CA ALA A 351 -12.87 0.36 -6.01
C ALA A 351 -12.83 -0.92 -5.17
N MET A 352 -11.94 -0.96 -4.18
CA MET A 352 -11.77 -2.11 -3.29
C MET A 352 -12.36 -1.87 -1.91
N ARG A 353 -12.85 -2.94 -1.27
CA ARG A 353 -13.47 -2.86 0.06
C ARG A 353 -12.50 -3.06 1.23
N PHE A 354 -11.24 -3.32 0.96
CA PHE A 354 -10.19 -3.35 1.97
C PHE A 354 -9.38 -2.05 1.97
N GLY A 355 -8.65 -1.80 3.05
CA GLY A 355 -7.78 -0.64 3.19
C GLY A 355 -6.35 -1.04 2.93
N THR A 356 -5.57 -0.14 2.31
CA THR A 356 -4.15 -0.29 2.02
C THR A 356 -3.39 0.99 2.42
N ASP A 357 -2.09 0.99 2.26
CA ASP A 357 -1.25 2.15 2.50
C ASP A 357 -1.52 3.32 1.54
N ALA A 358 -2.19 3.07 0.40
CA ALA A 358 -2.63 4.12 -0.51
C ALA A 358 -3.54 5.17 0.16
N GLY A 359 -4.30 4.76 1.20
CA GLY A 359 -5.09 5.68 2.00
C GLY A 359 -4.25 6.75 2.71
N TYR A 360 -3.06 6.40 3.22
CA TYR A 360 -2.14 7.37 3.84
C TYR A 360 -1.48 8.29 2.82
N ALA A 361 -1.32 7.83 1.59
CA ALA A 361 -0.76 8.64 0.51
C ALA A 361 -1.75 9.66 -0.08
N TYR A 362 -3.05 9.42 0.09
CA TYR A 362 -4.08 10.31 -0.41
C TYR A 362 -4.17 11.60 0.43
N VAL A 363 -4.27 12.76 -0.26
CA VAL A 363 -4.46 14.07 0.38
C VAL A 363 -5.86 14.58 0.07
N PRO A 364 -6.79 14.58 1.04
CA PRO A 364 -8.15 15.04 0.83
C PRO A 364 -8.22 16.47 0.32
N GLY A 365 -9.05 16.70 -0.71
CA GLY A 365 -9.26 18.04 -1.30
C GLY A 365 -8.11 18.53 -2.18
N SER A 366 -7.08 17.71 -2.42
CA SER A 366 -5.99 18.02 -3.34
C SER A 366 -6.05 17.11 -4.58
N GLU A 367 -5.69 17.68 -5.74
CA GLU A 367 -5.49 16.89 -6.96
C GLU A 367 -4.14 16.16 -6.97
N LYS A 368 -3.23 16.53 -6.07
CA LYS A 368 -1.89 15.94 -5.93
C LYS A 368 -1.62 15.48 -4.50
N PRO A 369 -0.96 14.34 -4.36
CA PRO A 369 -0.60 13.41 -5.43
C PRO A 369 -1.84 12.72 -6.03
N ALA A 370 -1.77 12.38 -7.31
CA ALA A 370 -2.67 11.41 -7.90
C ALA A 370 -2.18 10.00 -7.52
N VAL A 371 -3.06 9.19 -6.92
CA VAL A 371 -2.71 7.87 -6.37
C VAL A 371 -3.32 6.76 -7.21
N LEU A 372 -2.54 5.76 -7.58
CA LEU A 372 -3.01 4.54 -8.20
C LEU A 372 -2.57 3.33 -7.38
N GLU A 373 -3.53 2.51 -6.98
CA GLU A 373 -3.31 1.32 -6.16
C GLU A 373 -3.39 0.05 -7.01
N THR A 374 -2.88 -1.06 -6.49
CA THR A 374 -2.83 -2.39 -7.11
C THR A 374 -2.01 -2.41 -8.41
N MET A 375 -0.87 -1.72 -8.37
CA MET A 375 0.11 -1.75 -9.46
C MET A 375 0.97 -3.02 -9.48
N GLY A 376 0.82 -3.88 -8.47
CA GLY A 376 1.53 -5.15 -8.34
C GLY A 376 1.15 -6.19 -9.40
N VAL A 377 1.74 -7.36 -9.29
CA VAL A 377 1.44 -8.53 -10.13
C VAL A 377 0.07 -9.10 -9.78
N VAL A 378 -0.66 -9.62 -10.76
CA VAL A 378 -1.96 -10.28 -10.51
C VAL A 378 -1.73 -11.54 -9.68
N GLY A 379 -2.50 -11.68 -8.60
CA GLY A 379 -2.42 -12.82 -7.70
C GLY A 379 -3.69 -13.00 -6.88
N ALA A 380 -3.78 -14.10 -6.18
CA ALA A 380 -4.89 -14.37 -5.28
C ALA A 380 -4.47 -15.37 -4.18
N GLY A 381 -5.40 -15.74 -3.30
CA GLY A 381 -5.11 -16.57 -2.13
C GLY A 381 -4.37 -15.81 -1.05
N LEU A 382 -4.50 -14.47 -1.01
CA LEU A 382 -3.84 -13.63 -0.01
C LEU A 382 -4.17 -14.14 1.40
N HIS A 383 -3.18 -14.14 2.29
CA HIS A 383 -3.28 -14.63 3.67
C HIS A 383 -3.62 -16.13 3.81
N ALA A 384 -3.56 -16.90 2.71
CA ALA A 384 -3.85 -18.33 2.69
C ALA A 384 -2.63 -19.17 2.25
N ASP A 385 -2.75 -20.49 2.45
CA ASP A 385 -1.64 -21.41 2.15
C ASP A 385 -1.40 -21.61 0.64
N ASP A 386 -2.35 -21.26 -0.18
CA ASP A 386 -2.36 -21.38 -1.63
C ASP A 386 -2.15 -20.04 -2.36
N GLU A 387 -1.58 -19.06 -1.68
CA GLU A 387 -1.24 -17.77 -2.28
C GLU A 387 -0.37 -17.93 -3.51
N TYR A 388 -0.74 -17.23 -4.60
CA TYR A 388 -0.06 -17.33 -5.88
C TYR A 388 -0.07 -16.02 -6.67
N ILE A 389 0.84 -15.94 -7.66
CA ILE A 389 0.84 -14.92 -8.72
C ILE A 389 0.64 -15.57 -10.09
N GLU A 390 -0.01 -14.83 -11.02
CA GLU A 390 -0.18 -15.19 -12.42
C GLU A 390 1.03 -14.75 -13.24
N LEU A 391 1.79 -15.71 -13.80
CA LEU A 391 3.02 -15.43 -14.55
C LEU A 391 2.77 -14.56 -15.79
N SER A 392 1.61 -14.74 -16.44
CA SER A 392 1.21 -13.99 -17.63
C SER A 392 0.98 -12.51 -17.39
N SER A 393 0.87 -12.07 -16.11
CA SER A 393 0.68 -10.67 -15.73
C SER A 393 1.98 -9.91 -15.51
N ILE A 394 3.11 -10.60 -15.29
CA ILE A 394 4.38 -9.98 -14.91
C ILE A 394 4.85 -8.98 -15.97
N ALA A 395 5.06 -9.42 -17.19
CA ALA A 395 5.57 -8.56 -18.25
C ALA A 395 4.62 -7.37 -18.60
N PRO A 396 3.31 -7.57 -18.72
CA PRO A 396 2.38 -6.46 -18.92
C PRO A 396 2.38 -5.44 -17.77
N ARG A 397 2.54 -5.87 -16.51
CA ARG A 397 2.58 -4.97 -15.35
C ARG A 397 3.90 -4.19 -15.27
N LEU A 398 5.04 -4.82 -15.59
CA LEU A 398 6.31 -4.13 -15.78
C LEU A 398 6.22 -3.08 -16.90
N TYR A 399 5.64 -3.47 -18.05
CA TYR A 399 5.37 -2.54 -19.14
C TYR A 399 4.53 -1.35 -18.66
N LEU A 400 3.43 -1.60 -17.94
CA LEU A 400 2.52 -0.55 -17.49
C LEU A 400 3.23 0.46 -16.60
N THR A 401 3.99 -0.01 -15.60
CA THR A 401 4.75 0.86 -14.69
C THR A 401 5.71 1.76 -15.45
N VAL A 402 6.53 1.18 -16.33
CA VAL A 402 7.54 1.92 -17.12
C VAL A 402 6.85 2.91 -18.08
N ALA A 403 5.80 2.48 -18.77
CA ALA A 403 5.06 3.31 -19.71
C ALA A 403 4.35 4.49 -19.02
N LEU A 404 3.77 4.27 -17.82
CA LEU A 404 3.15 5.34 -17.02
C LEU A 404 4.19 6.39 -16.62
N ILE A 405 5.33 5.98 -16.05
CA ILE A 405 6.38 6.90 -15.64
C ILE A 405 6.85 7.74 -16.83
N LYS A 406 7.11 7.10 -17.99
CA LYS A 406 7.53 7.79 -19.21
C LYS A 406 6.47 8.78 -19.71
N GLN A 407 5.23 8.34 -19.88
CA GLN A 407 4.13 9.17 -20.41
C GLN A 407 3.82 10.36 -19.49
N LEU A 408 3.86 10.16 -18.17
CA LEU A 408 3.58 11.22 -17.20
C LEU A 408 4.74 12.20 -17.05
N SER A 409 5.97 11.77 -17.30
CA SER A 409 7.16 12.64 -17.32
C SER A 409 7.10 13.65 -18.46
N GLU A 410 6.51 13.30 -19.62
CA GLU A 410 6.35 14.16 -20.79
C GLU A 410 5.24 15.21 -20.62
N ALA A 411 4.30 15.00 -19.67
CA ALA A 411 3.19 15.91 -19.45
C ALA A 411 3.71 17.29 -18.99
N LYS A 412 3.42 18.33 -19.78
CA LYS A 412 3.76 19.72 -19.37
C LYS A 412 3.04 20.05 -18.05
N PRO A 413 3.68 20.84 -17.16
CA PRO A 413 3.12 21.24 -15.87
C PRO A 413 1.81 22.01 -16.00
#